data_35d415f3f7811686a4c498a16943f992
#
_entry.id   35d415f3f7811686a4c498a16943f992
#
_cell.length_a   1.000
_cell.length_b   1.000
_cell.length_c   1.000
_cell.angle_alpha   90.00
_cell.angle_beta   90.00
_cell.angle_gamma   90.00
#
_symmetry.space_group_name_H-M   'P 1'
#
loop_
_entity.id
_entity.type
_entity.pdbx_description
1 polymer ?
#
loop_
_entity_poly.entity_id
_entity_poly.type
_entity_poly.pdbx_seq_one_letter_code
_entity_poly.pdbx_strand_id
1 'polypeptide(L)'
;MLVALTYHSKTAEVCSTDKNKRSYDFTVCLPFWDSLTGSQQQMLRLNTIVRSYRAGDDVIFSMPEKNGLFLVLSGGVRVFIATDTGREITLMSIVSGGCCMLNTLDSAAPGDTVPILQATSDAVFAYINIVALRPLCAESPVVQQFLQCTQARNVQTVLNNIE
;
A
#
# COMPACT_ATOMS: atom_id res chain seq x y z
N MET A 1 2.70 11.23 3.59
CA MET A 1 3.85 10.91 2.72
C MET A 1 3.65 9.53 2.11
N LEU A 2 3.73 9.42 0.82
CA LEU A 2 3.48 8.19 0.06
C LEU A 2 4.77 7.53 -0.36
N VAL A 3 4.84 6.18 -0.27
CA VAL A 3 6.04 5.41 -0.55
C VAL A 3 5.80 4.19 -1.43
N ALA A 4 6.48 4.05 -2.57
CA ALA A 4 6.38 2.91 -3.47
C ALA A 4 7.63 2.02 -3.47
N LEU A 5 7.45 0.73 -3.28
CA LEU A 5 8.42 -0.32 -3.52
C LEU A 5 7.96 -1.19 -4.68
N THR A 6 8.72 -1.19 -5.76
CA THR A 6 8.55 -2.20 -6.80
C THR A 6 9.39 -3.41 -6.39
N TYR A 7 8.76 -4.38 -5.80
CA TYR A 7 9.38 -5.68 -5.53
C TYR A 7 8.96 -6.63 -6.66
N HIS A 8 9.92 -7.17 -7.38
CA HIS A 8 9.66 -8.24 -8.34
C HIS A 8 9.42 -9.53 -7.57
N SER A 9 8.24 -9.68 -6.98
CA SER A 9 7.82 -10.95 -6.43
C SER A 9 6.77 -11.59 -7.34
N LYS A 10 6.89 -12.89 -7.45
CA LYS A 10 5.95 -13.74 -8.20
C LYS A 10 4.52 -13.44 -7.77
N THR A 11 3.63 -13.31 -8.74
CA THR A 11 2.19 -13.17 -8.54
C THR A 11 1.68 -14.12 -7.46
N ALA A 12 1.16 -13.55 -6.37
CA ALA A 12 0.70 -14.30 -5.21
C ALA A 12 -0.71 -14.87 -5.43
N GLU A 13 -0.86 -15.74 -6.42
CA GLU A 13 -2.10 -16.48 -6.59
C GLU A 13 -2.05 -17.77 -5.78
N VAL A 14 -2.72 -17.80 -4.63
CA VAL A 14 -3.03 -19.05 -3.94
C VAL A 14 -4.35 -19.58 -4.48
N CYS A 15 -4.29 -20.67 -5.21
CA CYS A 15 -5.46 -21.37 -5.71
C CYS A 15 -6.24 -21.97 -4.53
N SER A 16 -7.31 -21.33 -4.09
CA SER A 16 -8.29 -22.00 -3.24
C SER A 16 -9.13 -22.95 -4.09
N THR A 17 -9.47 -24.10 -3.55
CA THR A 17 -10.26 -25.16 -4.19
C THR A 17 -11.70 -24.76 -4.55
N ASP A 18 -12.09 -23.54 -4.28
CA ASP A 18 -13.37 -22.99 -4.68
C ASP A 18 -13.21 -22.26 -6.02
N LYS A 19 -13.76 -22.85 -7.07
CA LYS A 19 -13.58 -22.49 -8.49
C LYS A 19 -13.93 -21.05 -8.88
N ASN A 20 -14.28 -20.17 -7.94
CA ASN A 20 -14.74 -18.81 -8.25
C ASN A 20 -14.18 -17.70 -7.34
N LYS A 21 -13.24 -17.98 -6.45
CA LYS A 21 -12.62 -16.96 -5.60
C LYS A 21 -11.11 -17.11 -5.63
N ARG A 22 -10.41 -16.33 -6.47
CA ARG A 22 -8.97 -16.19 -6.36
C ARG A 22 -8.66 -15.59 -5.00
N SER A 23 -8.02 -16.37 -4.15
CA SER A 23 -7.53 -15.88 -2.86
C SER A 23 -6.16 -15.26 -3.09
N TYR A 24 -6.03 -13.97 -2.85
CA TYR A 24 -4.75 -13.27 -2.93
C TYR A 24 -4.04 -13.32 -1.59
N ASP A 25 -2.80 -13.79 -1.59
CA ASP A 25 -1.96 -13.84 -0.40
C ASP A 25 -1.06 -12.60 -0.32
N PHE A 26 -1.39 -11.70 0.60
CA PHE A 26 -0.63 -10.46 0.80
C PHE A 26 0.77 -10.72 1.39
N THR A 27 1.00 -11.87 2.01
CA THR A 27 2.25 -12.19 2.70
C THR A 27 3.46 -12.25 1.78
N VAL A 28 3.24 -12.59 0.50
CA VAL A 28 4.31 -12.61 -0.52
C VAL A 28 4.85 -11.22 -0.87
N CYS A 29 4.10 -10.17 -0.55
CA CYS A 29 4.55 -8.78 -0.70
C CYS A 29 5.38 -8.30 0.49
N LEU A 30 5.51 -9.12 1.54
CA LEU A 30 6.23 -8.78 2.78
C LEU A 30 7.51 -9.61 2.88
N PRO A 31 8.68 -9.08 2.51
CA PRO A 31 9.93 -9.84 2.54
C PRO A 31 10.37 -10.27 3.93
N PHE A 32 9.83 -9.64 4.98
CA PHE A 32 10.10 -9.99 6.37
C PHE A 32 9.13 -11.03 6.96
N TRP A 33 8.16 -11.53 6.18
CA TRP A 33 7.09 -12.39 6.70
C TRP A 33 7.63 -13.64 7.43
N ASP A 34 8.60 -14.31 6.85
CA ASP A 34 9.17 -15.55 7.41
C ASP A 34 10.01 -15.29 8.67
N SER A 35 10.43 -14.08 8.92
CA SER A 35 11.16 -13.68 10.14
C SER A 35 10.27 -13.41 11.34
N LEU A 36 8.95 -13.34 11.12
CA LEU A 36 7.97 -13.07 12.17
C LEU A 36 7.62 -14.33 12.95
N THR A 37 7.33 -14.16 14.24
CA THR A 37 6.74 -15.23 15.06
C THR A 37 5.32 -15.54 14.60
N GLY A 38 4.81 -16.74 14.96
CA GLY A 38 3.43 -17.12 14.61
C GLY A 38 2.38 -16.15 15.15
N SER A 39 2.58 -15.61 16.34
CA SER A 39 1.67 -14.61 16.93
C SER A 39 1.73 -13.25 16.20
N GLN A 40 2.91 -12.83 15.77
CA GLN A 40 3.08 -11.62 14.97
C GLN A 40 2.41 -11.76 13.59
N GLN A 41 2.59 -12.91 12.95
CA GLN A 41 1.93 -13.23 11.69
C GLN A 41 0.41 -13.20 11.82
N GLN A 42 -0.13 -13.79 12.88
CA GLN A 42 -1.57 -13.77 13.13
C GLN A 42 -2.09 -12.36 13.40
N MET A 43 -1.37 -11.57 14.15
CA MET A 43 -1.73 -10.18 14.40
C MET A 43 -1.81 -9.38 13.09
N LEU A 44 -0.85 -9.55 12.18
CA LEU A 44 -0.90 -8.90 10.88
C LEU A 44 -2.10 -9.38 10.04
N ARG A 45 -2.38 -10.68 10.01
CA ARG A 45 -3.53 -11.21 9.27
C ARG A 45 -4.85 -10.62 9.77
N LEU A 46 -5.02 -10.48 11.07
CA LEU A 46 -6.23 -9.89 11.68
C LEU A 46 -6.39 -8.39 11.40
N ASN A 47 -5.28 -7.69 11.14
CA ASN A 47 -5.26 -6.24 10.88
C ASN A 47 -5.00 -5.90 9.42
N THR A 48 -5.15 -6.86 8.52
CA THR A 48 -5.01 -6.67 7.08
C THR A 48 -6.37 -6.77 6.42
N ILE A 49 -6.69 -5.77 5.62
CA ILE A 49 -7.92 -5.72 4.82
C ILE A 49 -7.53 -5.94 3.36
N VAL A 50 -8.19 -6.88 2.68
CA VAL A 50 -8.01 -7.12 1.25
C VAL A 50 -9.31 -6.74 0.54
N ARG A 51 -9.23 -5.91 -0.49
CA ARG A 51 -10.38 -5.44 -1.27
C ARG A 51 -10.10 -5.42 -2.76
N SER A 52 -11.15 -5.66 -3.53
CA SER A 52 -11.16 -5.54 -4.99
C SER A 52 -11.73 -4.19 -5.40
N TYR A 53 -11.16 -3.61 -6.45
CA TYR A 53 -11.56 -2.33 -7.03
C TYR A 53 -11.68 -2.48 -8.55
N ARG A 54 -12.53 -1.67 -9.15
CA ARG A 54 -12.63 -1.54 -10.60
C ARG A 54 -11.73 -0.42 -11.10
N ALA A 55 -11.34 -0.49 -12.37
CA ALA A 55 -10.64 0.61 -13.02
C ALA A 55 -11.40 1.94 -12.80
N GLY A 56 -10.69 2.96 -12.36
CA GLY A 56 -11.24 4.28 -12.08
C GLY A 56 -11.75 4.53 -10.65
N ASP A 57 -11.87 3.48 -9.83
CA ASP A 57 -12.30 3.63 -8.44
C ASP A 57 -11.23 4.38 -7.62
N ASP A 58 -11.70 5.30 -6.76
CA ASP A 58 -10.87 5.96 -5.76
C ASP A 58 -10.72 5.06 -4.53
N VAL A 59 -9.48 4.85 -4.10
CA VAL A 59 -9.16 3.86 -3.07
C VAL A 59 -9.18 4.45 -1.66
N ILE A 60 -8.69 5.68 -1.49
CA ILE A 60 -8.56 6.32 -0.16
C ILE A 60 -9.89 6.45 0.58
N PHE A 61 -10.96 6.78 -0.13
CA PHE A 61 -12.28 7.04 0.50
C PHE A 61 -12.95 5.80 1.07
N SER A 62 -12.50 4.61 0.68
CA SER A 62 -13.06 3.34 1.15
C SER A 62 -12.28 2.71 2.31
N MET A 63 -11.22 3.34 2.79
CA MET A 63 -10.41 2.82 3.89
C MET A 63 -10.77 3.46 5.23
N PRO A 64 -11.02 2.66 6.28
CA PRO A 64 -11.44 3.17 7.59
C PRO A 64 -10.35 3.95 8.31
N GLU A 65 -9.09 3.67 8.03
CA GLU A 65 -7.94 4.35 8.61
C GLU A 65 -6.94 4.74 7.54
N LYS A 66 -6.35 5.89 7.72
CA LYS A 66 -5.57 6.57 6.68
C LYS A 66 -4.06 6.32 6.76
N ASN A 67 -3.57 5.64 7.81
CA ASN A 67 -2.15 5.40 8.03
C ASN A 67 -1.83 3.91 8.02
N GLY A 68 -0.98 3.48 7.13
CA GLY A 68 -0.57 2.09 7.05
C GLY A 68 0.21 1.73 5.80
N LEU A 69 0.45 0.44 5.65
CA LEU A 69 1.12 -0.13 4.50
C LEU A 69 0.08 -0.59 3.48
N PHE A 70 0.18 -0.05 2.28
CA PHE A 70 -0.67 -0.37 1.15
C PHE A 70 0.09 -1.29 0.19
N LEU A 71 -0.53 -2.39 -0.19
CA LEU A 71 0.05 -3.41 -1.06
C LEU A 71 -0.81 -3.58 -2.31
N VAL A 72 -0.18 -3.63 -3.48
CA VAL A 72 -0.85 -3.94 -4.75
C VAL A 72 -0.67 -5.42 -5.03
N LEU A 73 -1.72 -6.22 -4.85
CA LEU A 73 -1.69 -7.66 -5.06
C LEU A 73 -1.95 -8.02 -6.52
N SER A 74 -2.78 -7.25 -7.20
CA SER A 74 -3.11 -7.40 -8.62
C SER A 74 -3.51 -6.06 -9.21
N GLY A 75 -3.25 -5.84 -10.49
CA GLY A 75 -3.57 -4.61 -11.19
C GLY A 75 -2.60 -3.47 -10.88
N GLY A 76 -3.10 -2.25 -10.86
CA GLY A 76 -2.30 -1.06 -10.63
C GLY A 76 -3.07 0.06 -9.95
N VAL A 77 -2.34 0.99 -9.36
CA VAL A 77 -2.86 2.21 -8.74
C VAL A 77 -2.03 3.41 -9.18
N ARG A 78 -2.71 4.49 -9.43
CA ARG A 78 -2.12 5.81 -9.67
C ARG A 78 -2.31 6.67 -8.42
N VAL A 79 -1.26 7.34 -8.01
CA VAL A 79 -1.32 8.35 -6.96
C VAL A 79 -1.15 9.71 -7.59
N PHE A 80 -2.09 10.58 -7.37
CA PHE A 80 -2.08 11.92 -7.95
C PHE A 80 -2.63 12.96 -6.98
N ILE A 81 -2.35 14.21 -7.27
CA ILE A 81 -2.95 15.35 -6.62
C ILE A 81 -3.76 16.15 -7.64
N ALA A 82 -4.89 16.71 -7.17
CA ALA A 82 -5.67 17.66 -7.96
C ALA A 82 -5.33 19.09 -7.50
N THR A 83 -5.05 19.96 -8.45
CA THR A 83 -4.82 21.38 -8.19
C THR A 83 -6.13 22.17 -8.18
N ASP A 84 -6.11 23.37 -7.63
CA ASP A 84 -7.27 24.27 -7.58
C ASP A 84 -7.83 24.60 -8.99
N THR A 85 -7.00 24.47 -10.01
CA THR A 85 -7.42 24.67 -11.41
C THR A 85 -8.01 23.43 -12.05
N GLY A 86 -8.17 22.33 -11.29
CA GLY A 86 -8.68 21.05 -11.77
C GLY A 86 -7.64 20.21 -12.53
N ARG A 87 -6.37 20.63 -12.57
CA ARG A 87 -5.30 19.86 -13.19
C ARG A 87 -4.84 18.75 -12.25
N GLU A 88 -4.69 17.53 -12.77
CA GLU A 88 -4.14 16.40 -12.03
C GLU A 88 -2.63 16.27 -12.29
N ILE A 89 -1.88 16.02 -11.23
CA ILE A 89 -0.44 15.75 -11.28
C ILE A 89 -0.22 14.35 -10.71
N THR A 90 0.23 13.42 -11.54
CA THR A 90 0.57 12.07 -11.10
C THR A 90 1.90 12.08 -10.34
N LEU A 91 1.86 11.65 -9.09
CA LEU A 91 3.03 11.54 -8.23
C LEU A 91 3.76 10.22 -8.42
N MET A 92 3.01 9.13 -8.56
CA MET A 92 3.57 7.80 -8.79
C MET A 92 2.51 6.84 -9.33
N SER A 93 2.97 5.74 -9.91
CA SER A 93 2.17 4.58 -10.26
C SER A 93 2.77 3.33 -9.63
N ILE A 94 1.92 2.47 -9.08
CA ILE A 94 2.33 1.23 -8.42
C ILE A 94 1.62 0.08 -9.11
N VAL A 95 2.39 -0.94 -9.46
CA VAL A 95 1.89 -2.16 -10.11
C VAL A 95 1.91 -3.34 -9.16
N SER A 96 1.35 -4.47 -9.58
CA SER A 96 1.33 -5.73 -8.83
C SER A 96 2.69 -6.07 -8.23
N GLY A 97 2.71 -6.40 -6.96
CA GLY A 97 3.93 -6.65 -6.16
C GLY A 97 4.52 -5.41 -5.50
N GLY A 98 4.07 -4.21 -5.88
CA GLY A 98 4.51 -2.97 -5.26
C GLY A 98 3.78 -2.64 -3.96
N CYS A 99 4.36 -1.77 -3.16
CA CYS A 99 3.75 -1.30 -1.92
C CYS A 99 4.05 0.17 -1.68
N CYS A 100 3.22 0.78 -0.85
CA CYS A 100 3.46 2.14 -0.41
C CYS A 100 3.00 2.38 1.02
N MET A 101 3.74 3.23 1.75
CA MET A 101 3.30 3.72 3.05
C MET A 101 2.35 4.89 2.85
N LEU A 102 1.15 4.77 3.38
CA LEU A 102 0.21 5.87 3.48
C LEU A 102 0.37 6.52 4.85
N ASN A 103 0.96 7.69 4.86
CA ASN A 103 0.89 8.60 5.99
C ASN A 103 -0.05 9.71 5.55
N THR A 104 -1.34 9.47 5.63
CA THR A 104 -2.26 10.57 5.46
C THR A 104 -2.19 11.41 6.72
N LEU A 105 -1.85 12.59 6.49
CA LEU A 105 -1.74 13.69 7.36
C LEU A 105 -3.02 13.85 8.20
N ASP A 106 -2.96 13.39 9.45
CA ASP A 106 -3.90 13.84 10.48
C ASP A 106 -3.81 15.37 10.69
N SER A 107 -2.91 16.01 9.95
CA SER A 107 -2.56 17.43 10.04
C SER A 107 -2.59 18.13 8.69
N ALA A 108 -3.34 17.63 7.70
CA ALA A 108 -3.61 18.46 6.52
C ALA A 108 -4.35 19.72 6.99
N ALA A 109 -3.68 20.86 6.92
CA ALA A 109 -4.33 22.13 7.18
C ALA A 109 -5.43 22.39 6.13
N PRO A 110 -6.47 23.16 6.44
CA PRO A 110 -7.47 23.54 5.45
C PRO A 110 -6.76 24.17 4.23
N GLY A 111 -6.92 23.56 3.06
CA GLY A 111 -6.26 23.98 1.82
C GLY A 111 -5.05 23.16 1.39
N ASP A 112 -4.60 22.21 2.20
CA ASP A 112 -3.53 21.28 1.79
C ASP A 112 -4.04 20.31 0.72
N THR A 113 -3.20 20.08 -0.27
CA THR A 113 -3.50 19.14 -1.34
C THR A 113 -3.29 17.71 -0.85
N VAL A 114 -4.35 16.93 -0.82
CA VAL A 114 -4.31 15.52 -0.38
C VAL A 114 -4.11 14.61 -1.59
N PRO A 115 -3.13 13.68 -1.54
CA PRO A 115 -2.98 12.68 -2.59
C PRO A 115 -4.20 11.74 -2.67
N ILE A 116 -4.60 11.43 -3.88
CA ILE A 116 -5.70 10.52 -4.21
C ILE A 116 -5.10 9.25 -4.83
N LEU A 117 -5.57 8.09 -4.37
CA LEU A 117 -5.26 6.80 -4.97
C LEU A 117 -6.41 6.36 -5.84
N GLN A 118 -6.11 6.04 -7.10
CA GLN A 118 -7.11 5.58 -8.07
C GLN A 118 -6.64 4.32 -8.75
N ALA A 119 -7.49 3.30 -8.79
CA ALA A 119 -7.22 2.08 -9.53
C ALA A 119 -7.12 2.36 -11.03
N THR A 120 -6.02 1.98 -11.66
CA THR A 120 -5.79 2.16 -13.10
C THR A 120 -6.32 1.01 -13.95
N SER A 121 -6.59 -0.12 -13.31
CA SER A 121 -7.20 -1.32 -13.86
C SER A 121 -8.03 -1.99 -12.77
N ASP A 122 -8.78 -3.02 -13.13
CA ASP A 122 -9.35 -3.90 -12.11
C ASP A 122 -8.22 -4.44 -11.24
N ALA A 123 -8.33 -4.28 -9.94
CA ALA A 123 -7.22 -4.45 -9.01
C ALA A 123 -7.65 -5.06 -7.69
N VAL A 124 -6.69 -5.68 -7.01
CA VAL A 124 -6.83 -6.15 -5.64
C VAL A 124 -5.72 -5.52 -4.80
N PHE A 125 -6.11 -4.87 -3.72
CA PHE A 125 -5.21 -4.22 -2.79
C PHE A 125 -5.34 -4.81 -1.40
N ALA A 126 -4.23 -4.83 -0.66
CA ALA A 126 -4.23 -5.10 0.76
C ALA A 126 -3.77 -3.86 1.51
N TYR A 127 -4.31 -3.68 2.69
CA TYR A 127 -3.99 -2.58 3.57
C TYR A 127 -3.74 -3.08 4.99
N ILE A 128 -2.58 -2.76 5.53
CA ILE A 128 -2.17 -3.09 6.90
C ILE A 128 -2.12 -1.81 7.72
N ASN A 129 -2.93 -1.76 8.77
CA ASN A 129 -3.00 -0.61 9.65
C ASN A 129 -1.65 -0.37 10.37
N ILE A 130 -1.27 0.89 10.50
CA ILE A 130 -0.05 1.31 11.21
C ILE A 130 -0.03 0.84 12.66
N VAL A 131 -1.19 0.71 13.31
CA VAL A 131 -1.30 0.23 14.70
C VAL A 131 -0.75 -1.19 14.85
N ALA A 132 -0.92 -2.04 13.84
CA ALA A 132 -0.35 -3.39 13.82
C ALA A 132 1.14 -3.40 13.48
N LEU A 133 1.62 -2.42 12.71
CA LEU A 133 3.03 -2.33 12.29
C LEU A 133 3.94 -1.72 13.35
N ARG A 134 3.45 -0.81 14.16
CA ARG A 134 4.25 -0.13 15.20
C ARG A 134 4.94 -1.07 16.19
N PRO A 135 4.25 -2.05 16.80
CA PRO A 135 4.90 -3.00 17.71
C PRO A 135 5.97 -3.83 17.00
N LEU A 136 5.72 -4.21 15.75
CA LEU A 136 6.68 -4.97 14.95
C LEU A 136 7.94 -4.17 14.62
N CYS A 137 7.81 -2.88 14.37
CA CYS A 137 8.96 -2.00 14.15
C CYS A 137 9.84 -1.89 15.40
N ALA A 138 9.23 -1.87 16.59
CA ALA A 138 9.95 -1.81 17.86
C ALA A 138 10.67 -3.13 18.17
N GLU A 139 10.10 -4.26 17.78
CA GLU A 139 10.62 -5.60 18.11
C GLU A 139 11.54 -6.19 17.01
N SER A 140 11.38 -5.78 15.77
CA SER A 140 12.09 -6.34 14.62
C SER A 140 12.84 -5.29 13.81
N PRO A 141 14.18 -5.29 13.85
CA PRO A 141 15.01 -4.42 13.01
C PRO A 141 14.75 -4.61 11.50
N VAL A 142 14.41 -5.83 11.09
CA VAL A 142 14.13 -6.15 9.68
C VAL A 142 12.85 -5.45 9.20
N VAL A 143 11.80 -5.44 10.02
CA VAL A 143 10.55 -4.71 9.73
C VAL A 143 10.81 -3.22 9.69
N GLN A 144 11.53 -2.69 10.67
CA GLN A 144 11.89 -1.28 10.74
C GLN A 144 12.67 -0.83 9.50
N GLN A 145 13.68 -1.60 9.10
CA GLN A 145 14.47 -1.32 7.91
C GLN A 145 13.63 -1.35 6.63
N PHE A 146 12.75 -2.33 6.49
CA PHE A 146 11.84 -2.41 5.36
C PHE A 146 10.97 -1.16 5.24
N LEU A 147 10.34 -0.73 6.33
CA LEU A 147 9.48 0.45 6.32
C LEU A 147 10.25 1.73 6.06
N GLN A 148 11.45 1.87 6.61
CA GLN A 148 12.33 3.03 6.35
C GLN A 148 12.79 3.09 4.90
N CYS A 149 13.24 1.96 4.33
CA CYS A 149 13.61 1.89 2.92
C CYS A 149 12.42 2.16 2.00
N THR A 150 11.26 1.65 2.39
CA THR A 150 10.01 1.93 1.71
C THR A 150 9.76 3.44 1.70
N GLN A 151 9.81 4.13 2.79
CA GLN A 151 9.64 5.59 2.87
C GLN A 151 10.67 6.35 2.00
N ALA A 152 11.93 6.03 2.10
CA ALA A 152 13.00 6.71 1.37
C ALA A 152 12.79 6.63 -0.16
N ARG A 153 12.44 5.46 -0.68
CA ARG A 153 12.21 5.27 -2.12
C ARG A 153 11.03 6.07 -2.66
N ASN A 154 10.02 6.28 -1.87
CA ASN A 154 8.84 7.05 -2.31
C ASN A 154 9.10 8.52 -2.43
N VAL A 155 9.76 9.05 -1.43
CA VAL A 155 10.20 10.45 -1.52
C VAL A 155 10.99 10.63 -2.81
N GLN A 156 11.91 9.73 -3.11
CA GLN A 156 12.70 9.79 -4.33
C GLN A 156 11.86 9.67 -5.60
N THR A 157 10.88 8.75 -5.62
CA THR A 157 10.00 8.57 -6.77
C THR A 157 9.13 9.81 -7.00
N VAL A 158 8.58 10.38 -5.95
CA VAL A 158 7.76 11.61 -6.04
C VAL A 158 8.61 12.76 -6.55
N LEU A 159 9.82 12.95 -6.02
CA LEU A 159 10.71 14.01 -6.46
C LEU A 159 11.08 13.88 -7.95
N ASN A 160 11.35 12.67 -8.41
CA ASN A 160 11.69 12.42 -9.82
C ASN A 160 10.50 12.67 -10.78
N ASN A 161 9.28 12.53 -10.31
CA ASN A 161 8.08 12.73 -11.15
C ASN A 161 7.56 14.17 -11.15
N ILE A 162 8.02 15.01 -10.22
CA ILE A 162 7.63 16.43 -10.15
C ILE A 162 8.51 17.29 -11.07
N GLU A 163 9.73 16.85 -11.39
CA GLU A 163 10.60 17.52 -12.37
C GLU A 163 10.13 17.27 -13.81
#